data_dce6e0afce4ca77de52f55694f6d0394
#
_entry.id   dce6e0afce4ca77de52f55694f6d0394
#
_cell.length_a   1.000
_cell.length_b   1.000
_cell.length_c   1.000
_cell.angle_alpha   90.00
_cell.angle_beta   90.00
_cell.angle_gamma   90.00
#
_symmetry.space_group_name_H-M   'P 1'
#
loop_
_entity.id
_entity.type
_entity.pdbx_description
1 polymer ?
#
loop_
_entity_poly.entity_id
_entity_poly.type
_entity_poly.pdbx_seq_one_letter_code
_entity_poly.pdbx_strand_id
1 'polypeptide(L)'
;LQWGEHENSIQFYCYTDDSIGLHPHIHWIPLIDMDLHGVWNKLMLFKPGILPEGKWLYLDLDVVIQGRLDEIYMAHEFTMVKCYWKPIEQLRSDWVFEGRTIRDHDINSSVMVFWNDENYHIWEHFWENPDDYMITYPGIDGFIYCEGFAPSNYWKQGRIYSRYYGIKEESWYNPPDEPYFLESAAICLLNGQGGL
;
A
#
# COMPACT_ATOMS: atom_id res chain seq x y z
N LEU A 1 -10.51 -7.82 23.00
CA LEU A 1 -10.90 -8.59 21.82
C LEU A 1 -10.53 -10.04 22.09
N GLN A 2 -11.51 -10.92 22.36
CA GLN A 2 -11.29 -12.37 22.38
C GLN A 2 -11.20 -12.84 20.93
N TRP A 3 -10.01 -13.17 20.51
CA TRP A 3 -9.77 -13.91 19.28
C TRP A 3 -10.01 -15.39 19.60
N GLY A 4 -10.98 -16.00 18.93
CA GLY A 4 -11.28 -17.41 19.11
C GLY A 4 -10.06 -18.27 18.78
N GLU A 5 -9.91 -19.37 19.48
CA GLU A 5 -8.90 -20.43 19.24
C GLU A 5 -9.15 -21.07 17.86
N HIS A 6 -8.68 -20.41 16.81
CA HIS A 6 -8.56 -21.02 15.49
C HIS A 6 -7.08 -21.34 15.24
N GLU A 7 -6.82 -22.51 14.73
CA GLU A 7 -5.48 -23.07 14.45
C GLU A 7 -4.60 -22.22 13.50
N ASN A 8 -5.12 -21.11 12.98
CA ASN A 8 -4.37 -20.10 12.22
C ASN A 8 -4.24 -18.82 13.05
N SER A 9 -3.27 -18.78 13.94
CA SER A 9 -2.93 -17.57 14.68
C SER A 9 -2.39 -16.51 13.71
N ILE A 10 -3.04 -15.33 13.67
CA ILE A 10 -2.49 -14.15 12.96
C ILE A 10 -1.18 -13.78 13.64
N GLN A 11 -0.11 -13.71 12.86
CA GLN A 11 1.20 -13.25 13.32
C GLN A 11 1.41 -11.81 12.87
N PHE A 12 2.01 -11.01 13.74
CA PHE A 12 2.34 -9.62 13.45
C PHE A 12 3.84 -9.50 13.19
N TYR A 13 4.17 -8.80 12.11
CA TYR A 13 5.53 -8.50 11.72
C TYR A 13 5.73 -6.99 11.61
N CYS A 14 6.88 -6.50 12.04
CA CYS A 14 7.29 -5.13 11.83
C CYS A 14 8.56 -5.10 11.00
N TYR A 15 8.50 -4.44 9.87
CA TYR A 15 9.62 -4.24 8.98
C TYR A 15 10.27 -2.88 9.28
N THR A 16 11.39 -2.88 9.97
CA THR A 16 12.04 -1.67 10.48
C THR A 16 13.55 -1.84 10.68
N ASP A 17 14.28 -0.74 10.68
CA ASP A 17 15.70 -0.68 11.04
C ASP A 17 15.92 -0.66 12.56
N ASP A 18 14.90 -0.29 13.35
CA ASP A 18 14.98 -0.26 14.80
C ASP A 18 13.87 -1.11 15.45
N SER A 19 14.26 -2.11 16.21
CA SER A 19 13.35 -2.99 16.95
C SER A 19 13.11 -2.56 18.40
N ILE A 20 13.75 -1.47 18.86
CA ILE A 20 13.61 -1.00 20.24
C ILE A 20 12.16 -0.58 20.51
N GLY A 21 11.57 -1.14 21.57
CA GLY A 21 10.19 -0.83 21.97
C GLY A 21 9.12 -1.64 21.26
N LEU A 22 9.44 -2.52 20.32
CA LEU A 22 8.45 -3.44 19.75
C LEU A 22 7.90 -4.39 20.83
N HIS A 23 6.61 -4.65 20.76
CA HIS A 23 5.98 -5.62 21.67
C HIS A 23 6.55 -7.03 21.40
N PRO A 24 6.80 -7.87 22.42
CA PRO A 24 7.43 -9.19 22.27
C PRO A 24 6.71 -10.17 21.32
N HIS A 25 5.43 -9.96 21.05
CA HIS A 25 4.65 -10.78 20.11
C HIS A 25 4.73 -10.28 18.65
N ILE A 26 5.50 -9.23 18.39
CA ILE A 26 5.73 -8.73 17.03
C ILE A 26 7.06 -9.30 16.54
N HIS A 27 7.01 -9.99 15.42
CA HIS A 27 8.20 -10.48 14.75
C HIS A 27 8.90 -9.32 14.04
N TRP A 28 10.16 -9.12 14.32
CA TRP A 28 10.95 -8.10 13.67
C TRP A 28 11.59 -8.66 12.39
N ILE A 29 11.44 -7.89 11.30
CA ILE A 29 12.17 -8.11 10.05
C ILE A 29 13.03 -6.87 9.82
N PRO A 30 14.37 -7.01 9.81
CA PRO A 30 15.25 -5.85 9.61
C PRO A 30 15.12 -5.28 8.21
N LEU A 31 15.11 -3.95 8.10
CA LEU A 31 15.36 -3.26 6.85
C LEU A 31 16.79 -3.57 6.43
N ILE A 32 16.93 -4.24 5.30
CA ILE A 32 18.24 -4.54 4.72
C ILE A 32 18.61 -3.38 3.80
N ASP A 33 19.76 -2.77 4.04
CA ASP A 33 20.28 -1.76 3.14
C ASP A 33 20.58 -2.38 1.77
N MET A 34 19.85 -1.96 0.76
CA MET A 34 19.96 -2.39 -0.63
C MET A 34 19.91 -1.20 -1.59
N ASP A 35 20.37 -0.04 -1.14
CA ASP A 35 20.25 1.23 -1.87
C ASP A 35 18.80 1.67 -2.15
N LEU A 36 17.83 1.02 -1.50
CA LEU A 36 16.43 1.45 -1.50
C LEU A 36 16.20 2.47 -0.39
N HIS A 37 15.43 3.51 -0.67
CA HIS A 37 15.14 4.55 0.31
C HIS A 37 13.68 5.02 0.24
N GLY A 38 13.18 5.51 1.37
CA GLY A 38 11.81 6.00 1.49
C GLY A 38 10.78 4.94 1.11
N VAL A 39 9.84 5.30 0.27
CA VAL A 39 8.72 4.43 -0.16
C VAL A 39 9.16 3.20 -0.96
N TRP A 40 10.37 3.22 -1.53
CA TRP A 40 10.91 2.11 -2.30
C TRP A 40 11.26 0.90 -1.44
N ASN A 41 11.47 1.09 -0.14
CA ASN A 41 11.67 -0.03 0.79
C ASN A 41 10.51 -1.05 0.80
N LYS A 42 9.32 -0.66 0.37
CA LYS A 42 8.18 -1.58 0.22
C LYS A 42 8.42 -2.70 -0.80
N LEU A 43 9.32 -2.51 -1.77
CA LEU A 43 9.70 -3.57 -2.72
C LEU A 43 10.26 -4.80 -2.02
N MET A 44 10.86 -4.64 -0.84
CA MET A 44 11.36 -5.76 -0.05
C MET A 44 10.27 -6.77 0.32
N LEU A 45 8.99 -6.36 0.35
CA LEU A 45 7.87 -7.26 0.59
C LEU A 45 7.73 -8.34 -0.49
N PHE A 46 8.22 -8.05 -1.71
CA PHE A 46 8.21 -8.96 -2.86
C PHE A 46 9.54 -9.69 -3.06
N LYS A 47 10.54 -9.45 -2.19
CA LYS A 47 11.83 -10.11 -2.29
C LYS A 47 11.72 -11.56 -1.81
N PRO A 48 12.21 -12.54 -2.59
CA PRO A 48 12.28 -13.93 -2.16
C PRO A 48 13.02 -14.11 -0.83
N GLY A 49 12.43 -14.86 0.08
CA GLY A 49 13.05 -15.24 1.35
C GLY A 49 13.04 -14.16 2.45
N ILE A 50 12.43 -12.99 2.23
CA ILE A 50 12.25 -11.96 3.27
C ILE A 50 11.06 -12.30 4.17
N LEU A 51 9.92 -12.61 3.58
CA LEU A 51 8.73 -13.01 4.31
C LEU A 51 8.59 -14.53 4.30
N PRO A 52 8.10 -15.15 5.38
CA PRO A 52 7.66 -16.55 5.35
C PRO A 52 6.63 -16.76 4.22
N GLU A 53 6.60 -17.98 3.66
CA GLU A 53 5.59 -18.32 2.64
C GLU A 53 4.18 -18.15 3.19
N GLY A 54 3.31 -17.57 2.39
CA GLY A 54 1.92 -17.41 2.74
C GLY A 54 1.28 -16.11 2.30
N LYS A 55 0.10 -15.89 2.85
CA LYS A 55 -0.73 -14.73 2.58
C LYS A 55 -0.43 -13.62 3.58
N TRP A 56 -0.22 -12.43 3.05
CA TRP A 56 0.15 -11.25 3.80
C TRP A 56 -0.89 -10.14 3.67
N LEU A 57 -1.17 -9.47 4.78
CA LEU A 57 -1.81 -8.16 4.81
C LEU A 57 -0.75 -7.15 5.24
N TYR A 58 -0.38 -6.28 4.33
CA TYR A 58 0.52 -5.15 4.58
C TYR A 58 -0.29 -3.90 4.91
N LEU A 59 0.20 -3.16 5.88
CA LEU A 59 -0.35 -1.86 6.29
C LEU A 59 0.81 -0.87 6.48
N ASP A 60 0.70 0.32 5.89
CA ASP A 60 1.61 1.43 6.20
C ASP A 60 1.43 1.88 7.66
N LEU A 61 2.43 2.56 8.19
CA LEU A 61 2.38 3.10 9.56
C LEU A 61 1.39 4.26 9.72
N ASP A 62 1.02 4.91 8.64
CA ASP A 62 0.08 6.03 8.58
C ASP A 62 -1.35 5.59 8.24
N VAL A 63 -1.74 4.37 8.60
CA VAL A 63 -3.12 3.88 8.49
C VAL A 63 -3.75 3.72 9.87
N VAL A 64 -5.05 3.97 9.95
CA VAL A 64 -5.85 3.75 11.17
C VAL A 64 -6.87 2.64 10.92
N ILE A 65 -6.75 1.55 11.67
CA ILE A 65 -7.76 0.49 11.69
C ILE A 65 -8.89 0.95 12.59
N GLN A 66 -10.10 1.07 12.05
CA GLN A 66 -11.29 1.52 12.76
C GLN A 66 -12.46 0.53 12.72
N GLY A 67 -12.33 -0.54 11.95
CA GLY A 67 -13.34 -1.57 11.81
C GLY A 67 -12.75 -2.97 11.71
N ARG A 68 -13.61 -3.94 11.36
CA ARG A 68 -13.20 -5.34 11.18
C ARG A 68 -12.39 -5.49 9.91
N LEU A 69 -11.31 -6.27 10.00
CA LEU A 69 -10.41 -6.54 8.89
C LEU A 69 -10.75 -7.80 8.09
N ASP A 70 -11.78 -8.54 8.49
CA ASP A 70 -12.14 -9.83 7.84
C ASP A 70 -12.29 -9.66 6.32
N GLU A 71 -13.08 -8.67 5.87
CA GLU A 71 -13.30 -8.43 4.45
C GLU A 71 -12.05 -7.92 3.73
N ILE A 72 -11.14 -7.26 4.45
CA ILE A 72 -9.87 -6.81 3.90
C ILE A 72 -8.95 -8.02 3.67
N TYR A 73 -8.80 -8.86 4.69
CA TYR A 73 -7.92 -10.02 4.64
C TYR A 73 -8.46 -11.16 3.77
N MET A 74 -9.77 -11.26 3.58
CA MET A 74 -10.38 -12.31 2.75
C MET A 74 -10.13 -12.16 1.25
N ALA A 75 -9.53 -11.07 0.79
CA ALA A 75 -9.07 -10.99 -0.60
C ALA A 75 -8.17 -12.20 -0.95
N HIS A 76 -8.43 -12.86 -2.09
CA HIS A 76 -7.75 -14.12 -2.47
C HIS A 76 -6.59 -13.92 -3.44
N GLU A 77 -6.50 -12.76 -4.06
CA GLU A 77 -5.50 -12.41 -5.05
C GLU A 77 -4.76 -11.15 -4.62
N PHE A 78 -3.71 -10.79 -5.35
CA PHE A 78 -3.04 -9.51 -5.14
C PHE A 78 -4.07 -8.38 -5.22
N THR A 79 -4.21 -7.64 -4.13
CA THR A 79 -5.24 -6.60 -3.96
C THR A 79 -4.61 -5.37 -3.34
N MET A 80 -4.89 -4.21 -3.92
CA MET A 80 -4.45 -2.90 -3.42
C MET A 80 -5.64 -1.96 -3.24
N VAL A 81 -5.38 -0.81 -2.63
CA VAL A 81 -6.39 0.25 -2.55
C VAL A 81 -6.58 0.87 -3.93
N LYS A 82 -7.85 0.99 -4.34
CA LYS A 82 -8.23 1.86 -5.44
C LYS A 82 -8.56 3.25 -4.90
N CYS A 83 -7.91 4.26 -5.47
CA CYS A 83 -8.14 5.65 -5.09
C CYS A 83 -9.43 6.19 -5.73
N TYR A 84 -10.59 5.75 -5.25
CA TYR A 84 -11.90 6.18 -5.77
C TYR A 84 -12.15 7.69 -5.69
N TRP A 85 -11.32 8.40 -4.95
CA TRP A 85 -11.32 9.86 -4.84
C TRP A 85 -10.53 10.57 -5.94
N LYS A 86 -9.71 9.84 -6.74
CA LYS A 86 -9.00 10.41 -7.88
C LYS A 86 -9.93 10.54 -9.09
N PRO A 87 -10.02 11.72 -9.73
CA PRO A 87 -10.84 11.92 -10.94
C PRO A 87 -10.32 11.11 -12.13
N ILE A 88 -11.25 10.59 -12.92
CA ILE A 88 -10.92 9.84 -14.15
C ILE A 88 -10.11 10.69 -15.14
N GLU A 89 -10.39 11.99 -15.20
CA GLU A 89 -9.67 12.92 -16.08
C GLU A 89 -8.18 12.99 -15.75
N GLN A 90 -7.83 12.92 -14.47
CA GLN A 90 -6.42 12.89 -14.05
C GLN A 90 -5.74 11.59 -14.44
N LEU A 91 -6.45 10.47 -14.40
CA LEU A 91 -5.91 9.15 -14.79
C LEU A 91 -5.58 9.06 -16.28
N ARG A 92 -6.04 10.00 -17.08
CA ARG A 92 -5.77 10.08 -18.52
C ARG A 92 -4.69 11.09 -18.88
N SER A 93 -4.27 11.91 -17.94
CA SER A 93 -3.24 12.91 -18.16
C SER A 93 -1.88 12.34 -17.78
N ASP A 94 -1.00 12.27 -18.77
CA ASP A 94 0.41 12.09 -18.50
C ASP A 94 0.97 13.38 -17.89
N TRP A 95 1.79 13.28 -16.90
CA TRP A 95 2.49 14.42 -16.33
C TRP A 95 4.01 14.25 -16.45
N VAL A 96 4.74 15.36 -16.40
CA VAL A 96 6.18 15.33 -16.60
C VAL A 96 6.87 15.54 -15.26
N PHE A 97 7.72 14.60 -14.90
CA PHE A 97 8.61 14.67 -13.76
C PHE A 97 10.06 14.52 -14.26
N GLU A 98 10.90 15.49 -13.98
CA GLU A 98 12.30 15.53 -14.42
C GLU A 98 12.53 15.22 -15.93
N GLY A 99 11.61 15.71 -16.76
CA GLY A 99 11.67 15.53 -18.22
C GLY A 99 11.16 14.20 -18.75
N ARG A 100 10.64 13.33 -17.89
CA ARG A 100 10.02 12.05 -18.25
C ARG A 100 8.50 12.13 -18.12
N THR A 101 7.80 11.50 -19.06
CA THR A 101 6.33 11.41 -19.02
C THR A 101 5.93 10.26 -18.12
N ILE A 102 5.16 10.55 -17.07
CA ILE A 102 4.65 9.57 -16.12
C ILE A 102 3.13 9.54 -16.23
N ARG A 103 2.58 8.34 -16.35
CA ARG A 103 1.14 8.14 -16.30
C ARG A 103 0.66 8.21 -14.85
N ASP A 104 -0.38 9.00 -14.60
CA ASP A 104 -1.03 8.98 -13.30
C ASP A 104 -1.74 7.64 -13.07
N HIS A 105 -1.93 7.29 -11.83
CA HIS A 105 -2.49 6.01 -11.40
C HIS A 105 -3.56 6.20 -10.32
N ASP A 106 -4.45 5.22 -10.20
CA ASP A 106 -5.54 5.20 -9.21
C ASP A 106 -5.37 4.12 -8.14
N ILE A 107 -4.14 3.64 -7.97
CA ILE A 107 -3.80 2.67 -6.92
C ILE A 107 -2.98 3.31 -5.81
N ASN A 108 -3.02 2.69 -4.62
CA ASN A 108 -2.21 3.07 -3.48
C ASN A 108 -1.80 1.82 -2.69
N SER A 109 -0.53 1.73 -2.33
CA SER A 109 0.08 0.59 -1.64
C SER A 109 0.05 0.67 -0.12
N SER A 110 -0.67 1.63 0.46
CA SER A 110 -0.74 1.75 1.92
C SER A 110 -1.44 0.56 2.58
N VAL A 111 -2.28 -0.15 1.83
CA VAL A 111 -2.86 -1.43 2.23
C VAL A 111 -2.75 -2.38 1.05
N MET A 112 -2.18 -3.57 1.29
CA MET A 112 -2.04 -4.61 0.27
C MET A 112 -2.35 -5.98 0.86
N VAL A 113 -3.02 -6.83 0.09
CA VAL A 113 -3.09 -8.28 0.35
C VAL A 113 -2.41 -8.99 -0.81
N PHE A 114 -1.50 -9.90 -0.50
CA PHE A 114 -0.74 -10.64 -1.51
C PHE A 114 -0.25 -11.98 -0.97
N TRP A 115 0.09 -12.90 -1.89
CA TRP A 115 0.87 -14.09 -1.60
C TRP A 115 2.30 -13.80 -2.02
N ASN A 116 3.24 -13.91 -1.09
CA ASN A 116 4.61 -13.47 -1.37
C ASN A 116 5.29 -14.27 -2.49
N ASP A 117 5.01 -15.57 -2.60
CA ASP A 117 5.54 -16.46 -3.64
C ASP A 117 4.98 -16.20 -5.04
N GLU A 118 3.78 -15.62 -5.15
CA GLU A 118 3.16 -15.29 -6.43
C GLU A 118 3.65 -13.95 -7.01
N ASN A 119 4.28 -13.10 -6.21
CA ASN A 119 4.60 -11.71 -6.58
C ASN A 119 6.10 -11.40 -6.65
N TYR A 120 6.98 -12.40 -6.59
CA TYR A 120 8.42 -12.21 -6.71
C TYR A 120 8.86 -11.53 -8.02
N HIS A 121 8.10 -11.72 -9.10
CA HIS A 121 8.37 -11.11 -10.39
C HIS A 121 8.39 -9.57 -10.34
N ILE A 122 7.69 -8.94 -9.39
CA ILE A 122 7.73 -7.47 -9.18
C ILE A 122 9.12 -7.06 -8.70
N TRP A 123 9.71 -7.82 -7.77
CA TRP A 123 11.05 -7.60 -7.27
C TRP A 123 12.10 -7.84 -8.38
N GLU A 124 11.99 -8.96 -9.08
CA GLU A 124 12.92 -9.33 -10.13
C GLU A 124 12.95 -8.28 -11.25
N HIS A 125 11.78 -7.84 -11.70
CA HIS A 125 11.69 -6.80 -12.74
C HIS A 125 12.28 -5.46 -12.28
N PHE A 126 12.05 -5.05 -11.04
CA PHE A 126 12.64 -3.81 -10.52
C PHE A 126 14.17 -3.80 -10.63
N TRP A 127 14.81 -4.95 -10.34
CA TRP A 127 16.26 -5.05 -10.37
C TRP A 127 16.89 -5.13 -11.79
N GLU A 128 16.06 -5.16 -12.82
CA GLU A 128 16.58 -5.00 -14.20
C GLU A 128 17.11 -3.58 -14.44
N ASN A 129 16.47 -2.55 -13.87
CA ASN A 129 16.86 -1.14 -14.04
C ASN A 129 16.48 -0.27 -12.84
N PRO A 130 16.98 -0.52 -11.62
CA PRO A 130 16.51 0.12 -10.39
C PRO A 130 16.65 1.63 -10.40
N ASP A 131 17.78 2.17 -10.87
CA ASP A 131 18.04 3.60 -10.93
C ASP A 131 17.05 4.31 -11.86
N ASP A 132 16.77 3.71 -13.02
CA ASP A 132 15.82 4.27 -13.98
C ASP A 132 14.40 4.28 -13.42
N TYR A 133 13.98 3.23 -12.71
CA TYR A 133 12.66 3.18 -12.08
C TYR A 133 12.53 4.17 -10.93
N MET A 134 13.53 4.28 -10.06
CA MET A 134 13.52 5.24 -8.96
C MET A 134 13.53 6.70 -9.44
N ILE A 135 14.13 6.99 -10.60
CA ILE A 135 14.10 8.32 -11.22
C ILE A 135 12.76 8.53 -11.95
N THR A 136 12.21 7.49 -12.60
CA THR A 136 11.02 7.61 -13.45
C THR A 136 9.75 7.74 -12.62
N TYR A 137 9.65 6.99 -11.53
CA TYR A 137 8.43 6.95 -10.72
C TYR A 137 8.65 7.61 -9.37
N PRO A 138 7.69 8.43 -8.89
CA PRO A 138 7.78 9.05 -7.57
C PRO A 138 7.66 8.04 -6.41
N GLY A 139 7.34 6.78 -6.72
CA GLY A 139 7.25 5.70 -5.76
C GLY A 139 6.72 4.40 -6.34
N ILE A 140 6.59 3.40 -5.48
CA ILE A 140 6.19 2.05 -5.84
C ILE A 140 4.81 1.95 -6.51
N ASP A 141 3.87 2.83 -6.15
CA ASP A 141 2.51 2.82 -6.73
C ASP A 141 2.56 3.08 -8.23
N GLY A 142 3.30 4.12 -8.65
CA GLY A 142 3.52 4.43 -10.06
C GLY A 142 4.25 3.32 -10.81
N PHE A 143 5.27 2.75 -10.18
CA PHE A 143 6.01 1.61 -10.73
C PHE A 143 5.08 0.41 -10.96
N ILE A 144 4.37 -0.05 -9.94
CA ILE A 144 3.44 -1.19 -10.03
C ILE A 144 2.40 -0.97 -11.14
N TYR A 145 1.85 0.23 -11.21
CA TYR A 145 0.80 0.55 -12.18
C TYR A 145 1.33 0.60 -13.62
N CYS A 146 2.42 1.33 -13.84
CA CYS A 146 2.92 1.60 -15.19
C CYS A 146 3.68 0.40 -15.79
N GLU A 147 4.33 -0.42 -14.96
CA GLU A 147 5.02 -1.62 -15.41
C GLU A 147 4.10 -2.84 -15.56
N GLY A 148 2.78 -2.65 -15.37
CA GLY A 148 1.79 -3.68 -15.64
C GLY A 148 1.55 -4.68 -14.51
N PHE A 149 1.99 -4.37 -13.29
CA PHE A 149 1.79 -5.20 -12.10
C PHE A 149 0.56 -4.81 -11.29
N ALA A 150 -0.24 -3.85 -11.78
CA ALA A 150 -1.44 -3.43 -11.08
C ALA A 150 -2.38 -4.64 -10.83
N PRO A 151 -2.92 -4.77 -9.60
CA PRO A 151 -3.75 -5.90 -9.26
C PRO A 151 -5.04 -5.90 -10.07
N SER A 152 -5.59 -7.09 -10.31
CA SER A 152 -6.91 -7.26 -10.94
C SER A 152 -8.06 -6.98 -9.98
N ASN A 153 -7.80 -7.03 -8.68
CA ASN A 153 -8.79 -6.87 -7.62
C ASN A 153 -8.54 -5.65 -6.75
N TYR A 154 -9.63 -5.02 -6.34
CA TYR A 154 -9.65 -3.87 -5.45
C TYR A 154 -10.76 -4.02 -4.42
N TRP A 155 -10.57 -3.48 -3.21
CA TRP A 155 -11.66 -3.39 -2.26
C TRP A 155 -12.75 -2.45 -2.75
N LYS A 156 -13.97 -2.75 -2.37
CA LYS A 156 -15.13 -1.91 -2.69
C LYS A 156 -14.95 -0.50 -2.13
N GLN A 157 -15.45 0.48 -2.86
CA GLN A 157 -15.49 1.87 -2.42
C GLN A 157 -16.11 2.00 -1.02
N GLY A 158 -15.47 2.78 -0.16
CA GLY A 158 -15.89 3.00 1.22
C GLY A 158 -15.39 1.97 2.23
N ARG A 159 -14.70 0.88 1.82
CA ARG A 159 -14.04 -0.02 2.77
C ARG A 159 -12.75 0.56 3.30
N ILE A 160 -12.02 1.25 2.45
CA ILE A 160 -10.81 2.01 2.74
C ILE A 160 -11.02 3.41 2.16
N TYR A 161 -10.68 4.44 2.91
CA TYR A 161 -10.85 5.82 2.48
C TYR A 161 -9.65 6.69 2.87
N SER A 162 -9.51 7.82 2.20
CA SER A 162 -8.55 8.86 2.56
C SER A 162 -9.17 9.82 3.56
N ARG A 163 -8.45 10.09 4.66
CA ARG A 163 -8.87 11.10 5.63
C ARG A 163 -8.96 12.49 5.02
N TYR A 164 -8.11 12.75 4.02
CA TYR A 164 -8.05 14.05 3.35
C TYR A 164 -9.01 14.14 2.15
N TYR A 165 -9.01 13.12 1.29
CA TYR A 165 -9.79 13.14 0.04
C TYR A 165 -11.15 12.44 0.13
N GLY A 166 -11.44 11.72 1.21
CA GLY A 166 -12.70 10.98 1.34
C GLY A 166 -12.78 9.74 0.48
N ILE A 167 -13.90 9.56 -0.21
CA ILE A 167 -14.23 8.36 -1.02
C ILE A 167 -14.72 8.68 -2.43
N LYS A 168 -14.84 9.95 -2.82
CA LYS A 168 -15.43 10.38 -4.08
C LYS A 168 -14.54 11.37 -4.81
N GLU A 169 -14.63 11.39 -6.13
CA GLU A 169 -13.88 12.29 -7.00
C GLU A 169 -14.10 13.77 -6.69
N GLU A 170 -15.31 14.15 -6.29
CA GLU A 170 -15.61 15.54 -5.96
C GLU A 170 -14.74 16.08 -4.82
N SER A 171 -14.37 15.20 -3.89
CA SER A 171 -13.52 15.56 -2.76
C SER A 171 -12.06 15.82 -3.15
N TRP A 172 -11.62 15.36 -4.30
CA TRP A 172 -10.29 15.66 -4.83
C TRP A 172 -10.13 17.14 -5.18
N TYR A 173 -11.14 17.70 -5.83
CA TYR A 173 -11.12 19.12 -6.24
C TYR A 173 -11.50 20.07 -5.11
N ASN A 174 -12.34 19.60 -4.19
CA ASN A 174 -12.87 20.35 -3.07
C ASN A 174 -12.73 19.52 -1.81
N PRO A 175 -11.51 19.32 -1.29
CA PRO A 175 -11.33 18.61 -0.03
C PRO A 175 -12.09 19.37 1.06
N PRO A 176 -12.75 18.65 1.98
CA PRO A 176 -13.47 19.28 3.07
C PRO A 176 -12.52 20.06 3.98
N ASP A 177 -13.03 21.15 4.58
CA ASP A 177 -12.27 21.94 5.56
C ASP A 177 -11.88 21.11 6.80
N GLU A 178 -12.70 20.10 7.13
CA GLU A 178 -12.44 19.15 8.20
C GLU A 178 -12.07 17.76 7.64
N PRO A 179 -11.21 17.02 8.34
CA PRO A 179 -10.83 15.68 7.95
C PRO A 179 -12.04 14.76 7.79
N TYR A 180 -12.09 14.04 6.68
CA TYR A 180 -13.17 13.12 6.39
C TYR A 180 -13.20 11.97 7.42
N PHE A 181 -14.40 11.57 7.83
CA PHE A 181 -14.61 10.42 8.70
C PHE A 181 -15.74 9.54 8.16
N LEU A 182 -15.46 8.25 7.99
CA LEU A 182 -16.42 7.25 7.51
C LEU A 182 -16.50 6.09 8.50
N GLU A 183 -17.51 6.12 9.38
CA GLU A 183 -17.69 5.13 10.45
C GLU A 183 -17.79 3.68 9.93
N SER A 184 -18.36 3.48 8.75
CA SER A 184 -18.55 2.15 8.15
C SER A 184 -17.29 1.56 7.50
N ALA A 185 -16.22 2.34 7.38
CA ALA A 185 -14.98 1.87 6.80
C ALA A 185 -14.17 1.00 7.78
N ALA A 186 -13.41 0.07 7.23
CA ALA A 186 -12.47 -0.73 8.01
C ALA A 186 -11.15 0.00 8.27
N ILE A 187 -10.69 0.80 7.30
CA ILE A 187 -9.38 1.47 7.35
C ILE A 187 -9.51 2.92 6.87
N CYS A 188 -8.83 3.81 7.58
CA CYS A 188 -8.58 5.20 7.21
C CYS A 188 -7.12 5.38 6.83
N LEU A 189 -6.84 5.95 5.66
CA LEU A 189 -5.51 6.34 5.23
C LEU A 189 -5.27 7.80 5.64
N LEU A 190 -4.16 8.08 6.31
CA LEU A 190 -3.76 9.43 6.69
C LEU A 190 -2.99 10.15 5.58
N ASN A 191 -3.09 9.66 4.35
CA ASN A 191 -2.47 10.24 3.17
C ASN A 191 -3.13 11.57 2.78
N GLY A 192 -2.33 12.54 2.32
CA GLY A 192 -2.82 13.86 1.86
C GLY A 192 -1.76 14.94 1.93
N GLN A 193 -2.12 16.15 1.50
CA GLN A 193 -1.24 17.32 1.61
C GLN A 193 -1.13 17.74 3.09
N GLY A 194 0.01 17.51 3.67
CA GLY A 194 0.29 17.82 5.05
C GLY A 194 0.59 16.54 5.82
N GLY A 195 1.65 15.86 5.42
CA GLY A 195 2.24 14.82 6.26
C GLY A 195 2.44 15.35 7.67
N LEU A 196 2.20 14.47 8.65
CA LEU A 196 2.45 14.72 10.07
C LEU A 196 3.78 15.40 10.30
#